data_eed04d53f7aac7a100a55043466e3058
#
_entry.id   eed04d53f7aac7a100a55043466e3058
#
_cell.length_a   1.000
_cell.length_b   1.000
_cell.length_c   1.000
_cell.angle_alpha   90.00
_cell.angle_beta   90.00
_cell.angle_gamma   90.00
#
_symmetry.space_group_name_H-M   'P 1'
#
loop_
_entity.id
_entity.type
_entity.pdbx_description
1 polymer ?
#
loop_
_entity_poly.entity_id
_entity_poly.type
_entity_poly.pdbx_seq_one_letter_code
_entity_poly.pdbx_strand_id
1 'polypeptide(L)'
;MATVKVVDIITRAQTLLLDTTATRWAAVELQYWLNDSYREIVNLRPDANSQTATFTCVAGYRQNLTSSIATANRLLEVISNKAATSIKQGVRLVTRRSLDTDRPGWYNENGSVNTQLYVYDPRFATEFLVYPPATTSTQLEVVYNTIPTPHTLTANDLPPIS
;
A
#
# COMPACT_ATOMS: atom_id res chain seq x y z
N MET A 1 20.59 4.43 -9.49
CA MET A 1 19.93 3.25 -10.09
C MET A 1 19.63 3.55 -11.54
N ALA A 2 19.93 2.64 -12.46
CA ALA A 2 19.54 2.79 -13.86
C ALA A 2 18.02 2.62 -13.96
N THR A 3 17.33 3.64 -14.44
CA THR A 3 15.88 3.61 -14.65
C THR A 3 15.61 2.95 -16.00
N VAL A 4 14.94 1.81 -16.02
CA VAL A 4 14.51 1.16 -17.26
C VAL A 4 13.28 1.91 -17.77
N LYS A 5 13.32 2.40 -18.99
CA LYS A 5 12.18 3.09 -19.60
C LYS A 5 11.13 2.06 -20.06
N VAL A 6 9.86 2.43 -19.94
CA VAL A 6 8.74 1.58 -20.42
C VAL A 6 8.84 1.29 -21.90
N VAL A 7 9.25 2.28 -22.69
CA VAL A 7 9.48 2.12 -24.15
C VAL A 7 10.52 1.04 -24.46
N ASP A 8 11.60 0.93 -23.67
CA ASP A 8 12.64 -0.08 -23.89
C ASP A 8 12.09 -1.51 -23.66
N ILE A 9 11.20 -1.65 -22.66
CA ILE A 9 10.53 -2.94 -22.36
C ILE A 9 9.62 -3.33 -23.52
N ILE A 10 8.82 -2.39 -24.03
CA ILE A 10 7.90 -2.62 -25.14
C ILE A 10 8.69 -2.95 -26.43
N THR A 11 9.74 -2.21 -26.74
CA THR A 11 10.60 -2.47 -27.92
C THR A 11 11.22 -3.88 -27.85
N ARG A 12 11.68 -4.30 -26.66
CA ARG A 12 12.19 -5.67 -26.48
C ARG A 12 11.09 -6.72 -26.67
N ALA A 13 9.89 -6.46 -26.15
CA ALA A 13 8.77 -7.37 -26.36
C ALA A 13 8.41 -7.50 -27.85
N GLN A 14 8.35 -6.39 -28.59
CA GLN A 14 8.12 -6.39 -30.04
C GLN A 14 9.20 -7.16 -30.80
N THR A 15 10.47 -7.01 -30.41
CA THR A 15 11.58 -7.77 -30.98
C THR A 15 11.43 -9.27 -30.75
N LEU A 16 11.06 -9.68 -29.52
CA LEU A 16 10.82 -11.09 -29.18
C LEU A 16 9.61 -11.67 -29.92
N LEU A 17 8.59 -10.87 -30.16
CA LEU A 17 7.40 -11.25 -30.93
C LEU A 17 7.59 -11.21 -32.44
N LEU A 18 8.78 -10.79 -32.90
CA LEU A 18 9.10 -10.56 -34.33
C LEU A 18 8.12 -9.58 -35.01
N ASP A 19 7.63 -8.59 -34.27
CA ASP A 19 6.67 -7.60 -34.72
C ASP A 19 7.17 -6.16 -34.45
N THR A 20 8.35 -5.86 -34.97
CA THR A 20 9.02 -4.55 -34.77
C THR A 20 8.28 -3.36 -35.37
N THR A 21 7.35 -3.62 -36.27
CA THR A 21 6.49 -2.61 -36.93
C THR A 21 5.13 -2.46 -36.20
N ALA A 22 4.90 -3.17 -35.10
CA ALA A 22 3.65 -3.15 -34.36
C ALA A 22 2.41 -3.43 -35.24
N THR A 23 2.55 -4.29 -36.24
CA THR A 23 1.48 -4.63 -37.17
C THR A 23 0.47 -5.60 -36.56
N ARG A 24 0.94 -6.56 -35.78
CA ARG A 24 0.11 -7.56 -35.12
C ARG A 24 -0.24 -7.15 -33.68
N TRP A 25 0.71 -6.58 -32.96
CA TRP A 25 0.58 -6.21 -31.55
C TRP A 25 0.85 -4.71 -31.40
N ALA A 26 -0.20 -3.91 -31.28
CA ALA A 26 -0.07 -2.49 -31.08
C ALA A 26 0.70 -2.19 -29.77
N ALA A 27 1.56 -1.15 -29.79
CA ALA A 27 2.33 -0.76 -28.61
C ALA A 27 1.45 -0.45 -27.39
N VAL A 28 0.26 0.08 -27.61
CA VAL A 28 -0.76 0.35 -26.57
C VAL A 28 -1.25 -0.94 -25.91
N GLU A 29 -1.43 -2.00 -26.69
CA GLU A 29 -1.85 -3.30 -26.15
C GLU A 29 -0.77 -3.92 -25.27
N LEU A 30 0.49 -3.87 -25.71
CA LEU A 30 1.63 -4.29 -24.89
C LEU A 30 1.78 -3.46 -23.61
N GLN A 31 1.43 -2.18 -23.66
CA GLN A 31 1.37 -1.31 -22.49
C GLN A 31 0.30 -1.76 -21.49
N TYR A 32 -0.89 -2.14 -21.95
CA TYR A 32 -1.95 -2.66 -21.05
C TYR A 32 -1.48 -3.94 -20.37
N TRP A 33 -0.87 -4.87 -21.07
CA TRP A 33 -0.32 -6.10 -20.48
C TRP A 33 0.79 -5.81 -19.46
N LEU A 34 1.64 -4.81 -19.73
CA LEU A 34 2.65 -4.38 -18.77
C LEU A 34 2.02 -3.84 -17.49
N ASN A 35 1.00 -3.00 -17.60
CA ASN A 35 0.29 -2.45 -16.45
C ASN A 35 -0.44 -3.55 -15.65
N ASP A 36 -1.02 -4.53 -16.31
CA ASP A 36 -1.66 -5.67 -15.65
C ASP A 36 -0.61 -6.54 -14.95
N SER A 37 0.56 -6.76 -15.55
CA SER A 37 1.67 -7.47 -14.92
C SER A 37 2.14 -6.77 -13.63
N TYR A 38 2.22 -5.44 -13.59
CA TYR A 38 2.56 -4.70 -12.38
C TYR A 38 1.52 -4.90 -11.27
N ARG A 39 0.23 -4.90 -11.60
CA ARG A 39 -0.83 -5.18 -10.64
C ARG A 39 -0.73 -6.59 -10.10
N GLU A 40 -0.47 -7.56 -10.95
CA GLU A 40 -0.29 -8.96 -10.55
C GLU A 40 0.91 -9.13 -9.62
N ILE A 41 2.07 -8.53 -9.93
CA ILE A 41 3.25 -8.55 -9.08
C ILE A 41 2.94 -8.01 -7.68
N VAL A 42 2.26 -6.86 -7.58
CA VAL A 42 1.91 -6.26 -6.28
C VAL A 42 0.88 -7.08 -5.52
N ASN A 43 -0.02 -7.78 -6.20
CA ASN A 43 -0.97 -8.68 -5.56
C ASN A 43 -0.28 -9.95 -5.01
N LEU A 44 0.67 -10.49 -5.73
CA LEU A 44 1.46 -11.66 -5.31
C LEU A 44 2.52 -11.30 -4.26
N ARG A 45 3.11 -10.12 -4.39
CA ARG A 45 4.14 -9.59 -3.48
C ARG A 45 3.82 -8.17 -3.04
N PRO A 46 3.00 -8.02 -2.00
CA PRO A 46 2.58 -6.70 -1.51
C PRO A 46 3.74 -5.78 -1.09
N ASP A 47 4.87 -6.35 -0.69
CA ASP A 47 6.10 -5.64 -0.34
C ASP A 47 6.82 -5.01 -1.54
N ALA A 48 6.53 -5.46 -2.77
CA ALA A 48 7.20 -4.96 -3.98
C ALA A 48 6.96 -3.47 -4.26
N ASN A 49 5.84 -2.89 -3.79
CA ASN A 49 5.54 -1.47 -3.91
C ASN A 49 5.08 -0.91 -2.55
N SER A 50 5.93 -1.09 -1.52
CA SER A 50 5.67 -0.61 -0.19
C SER A 50 6.06 0.85 -0.02
N GLN A 51 5.26 1.58 0.75
CA GLN A 51 5.48 2.97 1.12
C GLN A 51 5.27 3.15 2.61
N THR A 52 5.92 4.18 3.16
CA THR A 52 5.75 4.59 4.56
C THR A 52 5.12 5.96 4.61
N ALA A 53 4.08 6.11 5.44
CA ALA A 53 3.44 7.41 5.65
C ALA A 53 2.96 7.57 7.09
N THR A 54 2.65 8.81 7.44
CA THR A 54 1.95 9.12 8.69
C THR A 54 0.44 8.96 8.45
N PHE A 55 -0.16 8.06 9.21
CA PHE A 55 -1.60 7.81 9.23
C PHE A 55 -2.24 8.55 10.39
N THR A 56 -3.25 9.38 10.12
CA THR A 56 -4.05 10.04 11.16
C THR A 56 -5.25 9.19 11.49
N CYS A 57 -5.35 8.77 12.75
CA CYS A 57 -6.43 7.92 13.22
C CYS A 57 -7.77 8.67 13.32
N VAL A 58 -8.86 7.93 13.18
CA VAL A 58 -10.18 8.36 13.63
C VAL A 58 -10.38 7.94 15.08
N ALA A 59 -11.28 8.62 15.80
CA ALA A 59 -11.59 8.23 17.18
C ALA A 59 -12.18 6.81 17.24
N GLY A 60 -11.67 6.00 18.16
CA GLY A 60 -12.10 4.62 18.38
C GLY A 60 -11.02 3.58 18.08
N TYR A 61 -11.40 2.32 18.26
CA TYR A 61 -10.48 1.20 18.15
C TYR A 61 -10.31 0.69 16.70
N ARG A 62 -11.32 0.87 15.85
CA ARG A 62 -11.29 0.43 14.44
C ARG A 62 -10.76 1.54 13.56
N GLN A 63 -9.76 1.23 12.76
CA GLN A 63 -9.13 2.14 11.83
C GLN A 63 -9.24 1.57 10.41
N ASN A 64 -9.36 2.47 9.44
CA ASN A 64 -9.29 2.12 8.03
C ASN A 64 -8.23 2.99 7.35
N LEU A 65 -7.26 2.37 6.70
CA LEU A 65 -6.13 3.05 6.08
C LEU A 65 -6.56 4.11 5.07
N THR A 66 -7.61 3.83 4.32
CA THR A 66 -8.11 4.73 3.25
C THR A 66 -8.74 6.01 3.78
N SER A 67 -9.04 6.10 5.09
CA SER A 67 -9.55 7.34 5.69
C SER A 67 -8.55 8.50 5.66
N SER A 68 -7.25 8.19 5.66
CA SER A 68 -6.16 9.19 5.64
C SER A 68 -5.24 9.00 4.41
N ILE A 69 -5.14 7.79 3.87
CA ILE A 69 -4.27 7.44 2.75
C ILE A 69 -5.11 6.79 1.65
N ALA A 70 -5.72 7.61 0.80
CA ALA A 70 -6.69 7.14 -0.22
C ALA A 70 -6.11 6.12 -1.22
N THR A 71 -4.79 6.14 -1.45
CA THR A 71 -4.09 5.24 -2.38
C THR A 71 -3.67 3.91 -1.75
N ALA A 72 -3.89 3.73 -0.44
CA ALA A 72 -3.49 2.51 0.25
C ALA A 72 -4.35 1.32 -0.21
N ASN A 73 -3.69 0.24 -0.59
CA ASN A 73 -4.32 -1.01 -0.99
C ASN A 73 -4.31 -2.06 0.13
N ARG A 74 -3.21 -2.12 0.91
CA ARG A 74 -3.08 -3.07 2.02
C ARG A 74 -2.12 -2.53 3.09
N LEU A 75 -2.48 -2.73 4.36
CA LEU A 75 -1.57 -2.52 5.48
C LEU A 75 -0.51 -3.64 5.50
N LEU A 76 0.75 -3.26 5.67
CA LEU A 76 1.85 -4.20 5.89
C LEU A 76 2.29 -4.20 7.35
N GLU A 77 2.50 -3.01 7.93
CA GLU A 77 2.97 -2.87 9.31
C GLU A 77 2.55 -1.52 9.91
N VAL A 78 2.40 -1.49 11.24
CA VAL A 78 2.35 -0.26 12.04
C VAL A 78 3.64 -0.17 12.85
N ILE A 79 4.47 0.83 12.56
CA ILE A 79 5.81 0.94 13.14
C ILE A 79 5.76 1.60 14.52
N SER A 80 5.25 2.84 14.58
CA SER A 80 5.38 3.69 15.77
C SER A 80 4.33 4.78 15.86
N ASN A 81 4.22 5.38 17.06
CA ASN A 81 3.47 6.60 17.27
C ASN A 81 4.21 7.83 16.71
N LYS A 82 3.51 8.70 15.99
CA LYS A 82 4.07 9.89 15.30
C LYS A 82 3.54 11.22 15.81
N ALA A 83 2.42 11.25 16.54
CA ALA A 83 1.86 12.50 17.05
C ALA A 83 2.91 13.29 17.83
N ALA A 84 2.90 14.62 17.71
CA ALA A 84 3.86 15.49 18.41
C ALA A 84 3.81 15.34 19.94
N THR A 85 2.63 15.03 20.48
CA THR A 85 2.38 14.80 21.90
C THR A 85 2.49 13.34 22.33
N SER A 86 2.75 12.42 21.38
CA SER A 86 2.90 10.99 21.68
C SER A 86 4.30 10.65 22.13
N ILE A 87 4.40 9.62 22.97
CA ILE A 87 5.66 8.93 23.20
C ILE A 87 5.99 8.20 21.89
N LYS A 88 7.16 8.46 21.33
CA LYS A 88 7.65 7.77 20.13
C LYS A 88 8.00 6.32 20.48
N GLN A 89 6.97 5.51 20.61
CA GLN A 89 7.07 4.11 20.98
C GLN A 89 6.60 3.24 19.80
N GLY A 90 7.30 2.13 19.61
CA GLY A 90 6.88 1.11 18.64
C GLY A 90 5.54 0.50 19.02
N VAL A 91 4.73 0.18 18.01
CA VAL A 91 3.43 -0.46 18.19
C VAL A 91 3.56 -1.93 17.83
N ARG A 92 3.13 -2.82 18.72
CA ARG A 92 3.30 -4.26 18.53
C ARG A 92 2.05 -4.91 17.91
N LEU A 93 2.28 -5.80 16.97
CA LEU A 93 1.25 -6.67 16.42
C LEU A 93 0.87 -7.73 17.46
N VAL A 94 -0.43 -7.89 17.71
CA VAL A 94 -0.99 -8.95 18.57
C VAL A 94 -2.18 -9.60 17.88
N THR A 95 -2.54 -10.80 18.30
CA THR A 95 -3.76 -11.44 17.84
C THR A 95 -4.96 -10.86 18.59
N ARG A 96 -6.12 -10.77 17.92
CA ARG A 96 -7.36 -10.32 18.56
C ARG A 96 -7.68 -11.17 19.81
N ARG A 97 -7.50 -12.49 19.71
CA ARG A 97 -7.77 -13.41 20.81
C ARG A 97 -6.92 -13.12 22.05
N SER A 98 -5.62 -12.82 21.85
CA SER A 98 -4.74 -12.46 22.96
C SER A 98 -5.25 -11.19 23.64
N LEU A 99 -5.59 -10.16 22.87
CA LEU A 99 -6.07 -8.89 23.42
C LEU A 99 -7.42 -9.05 24.14
N ASP A 100 -8.35 -9.84 23.61
CA ASP A 100 -9.64 -10.14 24.24
C ASP A 100 -9.48 -10.92 25.57
N THR A 101 -8.44 -11.77 25.67
CA THR A 101 -8.13 -12.54 26.89
C THR A 101 -7.45 -11.68 27.94
N ASP A 102 -6.46 -10.90 27.53
CA ASP A 102 -5.63 -10.11 28.45
C ASP A 102 -6.38 -8.87 28.99
N ARG A 103 -7.28 -8.32 28.17
CA ARG A 103 -8.03 -7.09 28.46
C ARG A 103 -9.49 -7.18 28.04
N PRO A 104 -10.34 -7.94 28.77
CA PRO A 104 -11.77 -7.99 28.46
C PRO A 104 -12.39 -6.59 28.51
N GLY A 105 -13.11 -6.21 27.47
CA GLY A 105 -13.77 -4.89 27.40
C GLY A 105 -12.91 -3.74 26.87
N TRP A 106 -11.71 -3.99 26.35
CA TRP A 106 -10.78 -2.98 25.80
C TRP A 106 -11.41 -2.06 24.73
N TYR A 107 -12.48 -2.49 24.08
CA TYR A 107 -13.24 -1.70 23.10
C TYR A 107 -13.86 -0.43 23.68
N ASN A 108 -14.16 -0.44 24.99
CA ASN A 108 -14.84 0.64 25.70
C ASN A 108 -13.88 1.50 26.53
N GLU A 109 -12.58 1.26 26.44
CA GLU A 109 -11.60 2.07 27.15
C GLU A 109 -11.52 3.49 26.55
N ASN A 110 -11.07 4.44 27.38
CA ASN A 110 -10.88 5.82 26.95
C ASN A 110 -9.82 5.91 25.84
N GLY A 111 -10.06 6.80 24.89
CA GLY A 111 -9.13 7.05 23.79
C GLY A 111 -7.79 7.61 24.29
N SER A 112 -6.71 7.19 23.64
CA SER A 112 -5.34 7.62 23.91
C SER A 112 -4.66 8.10 22.64
N VAL A 113 -3.77 9.10 22.78
CA VAL A 113 -2.87 9.54 21.70
C VAL A 113 -1.79 8.49 21.43
N ASN A 114 -1.49 7.64 22.43
CA ASN A 114 -0.45 6.62 22.34
C ASN A 114 -1.08 5.24 22.12
N THR A 115 -0.87 4.68 20.94
CA THR A 115 -1.19 3.29 20.62
C THR A 115 -0.06 2.38 21.08
N GLN A 116 -0.39 1.26 21.73
CA GLN A 116 0.57 0.29 22.23
C GLN A 116 0.58 -0.98 21.39
N LEU A 117 -0.61 -1.42 21.00
CA LEU A 117 -0.83 -2.67 20.29
C LEU A 117 -1.73 -2.42 19.07
N TYR A 118 -1.55 -3.24 18.04
CA TYR A 118 -2.51 -3.30 16.93
C TYR A 118 -2.83 -4.74 16.56
N VAL A 119 -4.01 -4.93 16.03
CA VAL A 119 -4.48 -6.21 15.50
C VAL A 119 -4.74 -6.03 14.02
N TYR A 120 -4.18 -6.89 13.21
CA TYR A 120 -4.39 -6.91 11.77
C TYR A 120 -4.85 -8.29 11.30
N ASP A 121 -5.91 -8.30 10.50
CA ASP A 121 -6.42 -9.50 9.84
C ASP A 121 -6.22 -9.35 8.33
N PRO A 122 -5.38 -10.18 7.69
CA PRO A 122 -5.11 -10.10 6.25
C PRO A 122 -6.34 -10.21 5.34
N ARG A 123 -7.47 -10.70 5.87
CA ARG A 123 -8.75 -10.75 5.13
C ARG A 123 -9.34 -9.37 4.90
N PHE A 124 -9.00 -8.41 5.75
CA PHE A 124 -9.42 -7.01 5.65
C PHE A 124 -8.21 -6.13 5.34
N ALA A 125 -7.88 -6.03 4.07
CA ALA A 125 -6.60 -5.49 3.61
C ALA A 125 -6.26 -4.09 4.15
N THR A 126 -7.27 -3.22 4.34
CA THR A 126 -7.09 -1.82 4.78
C THR A 126 -7.56 -1.56 6.20
N GLU A 127 -8.23 -2.53 6.86
CA GLU A 127 -8.74 -2.34 8.21
C GLU A 127 -7.82 -2.96 9.26
N PHE A 128 -7.68 -2.28 10.38
CA PHE A 128 -6.95 -2.77 11.55
C PHE A 128 -7.54 -2.20 12.83
N LEU A 129 -7.24 -2.86 13.95
CA LEU A 129 -7.68 -2.42 15.26
C LEU A 129 -6.48 -1.90 16.04
N VAL A 130 -6.70 -0.90 16.87
CA VAL A 130 -5.66 -0.29 17.73
C VAL A 130 -6.07 -0.35 19.20
N TYR A 131 -5.07 -0.52 20.05
CA TYR A 131 -5.23 -0.48 21.49
C TYR A 131 -4.14 0.39 22.14
N PRO A 132 -4.48 1.27 23.09
CA PRO A 132 -5.84 1.74 23.43
C PRO A 132 -6.58 2.34 22.25
N PRO A 133 -7.94 2.52 22.33
CA PRO A 133 -8.69 3.21 21.27
C PRO A 133 -8.05 4.54 20.94
N ALA A 134 -7.99 4.89 19.66
CA ALA A 134 -7.35 6.12 19.20
C ALA A 134 -8.21 7.36 19.47
N THR A 135 -7.58 8.51 19.57
CA THR A 135 -8.20 9.84 19.46
C THR A 135 -7.98 10.41 18.06
N THR A 136 -8.66 11.50 17.72
CA THR A 136 -8.44 12.22 16.45
C THR A 136 -7.04 12.85 16.32
N SER A 137 -6.30 12.97 17.44
CA SER A 137 -4.93 13.46 17.47
C SER A 137 -3.89 12.34 17.38
N THR A 138 -4.31 11.07 17.36
CA THR A 138 -3.41 9.93 17.25
C THR A 138 -2.88 9.84 15.84
N GLN A 139 -1.55 9.77 15.70
CA GLN A 139 -0.86 9.57 14.43
C GLN A 139 0.09 8.39 14.53
N LEU A 140 0.05 7.54 13.53
CA LEU A 140 0.85 6.33 13.44
C LEU A 140 1.73 6.36 12.19
N GLU A 141 2.94 5.86 12.31
CA GLU A 141 3.76 5.54 11.15
C GLU A 141 3.37 4.16 10.65
N VAL A 142 2.91 4.10 9.42
CA VAL A 142 2.45 2.85 8.81
C VAL A 142 3.22 2.53 7.54
N VAL A 143 3.47 1.25 7.32
CA VAL A 143 3.93 0.70 6.05
C VAL A 143 2.73 0.08 5.35
N TYR A 144 2.53 0.47 4.11
CA TYR A 144 1.40 -0.02 3.29
C TYR A 144 1.86 -0.21 1.86
N ASN A 145 1.13 -1.01 1.10
CA ASN A 145 1.36 -1.08 -0.33
C ASN A 145 0.34 -0.24 -1.10
N THR A 146 0.76 0.18 -2.29
CA THR A 146 -0.10 0.84 -3.27
C THR A 146 -0.11 0.05 -4.56
N ILE A 147 -1.20 0.18 -5.32
CA ILE A 147 -1.21 -0.27 -6.71
C ILE A 147 -0.40 0.74 -7.52
N PRO A 148 0.59 0.30 -8.32
CA PRO A 148 1.37 1.21 -9.15
C PRO A 148 0.46 2.03 -10.07
N THR A 149 0.80 3.29 -10.25
CA THR A 149 0.13 4.15 -11.22
C THR A 149 0.33 3.58 -12.62
N PRO A 150 -0.73 3.38 -13.41
CA PRO A 150 -0.59 2.90 -14.78
C PRO A 150 0.34 3.79 -15.60
N HIS A 151 1.28 3.20 -16.29
CA HIS A 151 2.09 3.92 -17.26
C HIS A 151 1.26 4.21 -18.50
N THR A 152 1.42 5.42 -19.04
CA THR A 152 0.84 5.84 -20.32
C THR A 152 1.99 6.13 -21.29
N LEU A 153 1.94 5.55 -22.48
CA LEU A 153 2.86 5.93 -23.56
C LEU A 153 2.44 7.28 -24.10
N THR A 154 3.37 8.21 -24.16
CA THR A 154 3.18 9.47 -24.86
C THR A 154 3.63 9.32 -26.32
N ALA A 155 3.23 10.22 -27.21
CA ALA A 155 3.64 10.19 -28.62
C ALA A 155 5.17 10.20 -28.81
N ASN A 156 5.91 10.74 -27.82
CA ASN A 156 7.37 10.75 -27.80
C ASN A 156 8.01 9.43 -27.35
N ASP A 157 7.21 8.53 -26.76
CA ASP A 157 7.65 7.22 -26.27
C ASP A 157 7.40 6.10 -27.29
N LEU A 158 6.70 6.39 -28.39
CA LEU A 158 6.48 5.45 -29.47
C LEU A 158 7.65 5.49 -30.43
N PRO A 159 8.14 4.32 -30.91
CA PRO A 159 9.11 4.32 -32.02
C PRO A 159 8.48 5.00 -33.23
N PRO A 160 9.26 5.77 -34.01
CA PRO A 160 8.75 6.37 -35.23
C PRO A 160 8.23 5.28 -36.17
N ILE A 161 7.00 5.43 -36.61
CA ILE A 161 6.39 4.55 -37.61
C ILE A 161 7.10 4.89 -38.94
N SER A 162 7.95 4.00 -39.39
CA SER A 162 8.65 4.12 -40.69
C SER A 162 7.77 3.57 -41.82
#